data_1c2f9331ea97145f7c425612d1bf6fbd
#
_entry.id   1c2f9331ea97145f7c425612d1bf6fbd
#
_cell.length_a   1.000
_cell.length_b   1.000
_cell.length_c   1.000
_cell.angle_alpha   90.00
_cell.angle_beta   90.00
_cell.angle_gamma   90.00
#
_symmetry.space_group_name_H-M   'P 1'
#
loop_
_entity.id
_entity.type
_entity.pdbx_description
1 polymer ?
#
loop_
_entity_poly.entity_id
_entity_poly.type
_entity_poly.pdbx_seq_one_letter_code
_entity_poly.pdbx_strand_id
1 'polypeptide(L)'
;MTEVGDFERRFGGLRRLYGEAGAQRIFDCHAVVVGIGGVGSWSAEAFARSGVRRLSLIDLDHIAASNINRQIHATTQTLGQSKVEAMRDRILAINPACQVDCVDDFLSPENLDACLSAIGLPVAAVAKSANSESKTVVVVDACDQVHAKVALASWALTHQRCFVSVGAAGGKRLAHAVDCADIADVTHDPLLAKLRYQLRRNHGASRSGRMGVMGIFSREAVVMPKEENGQLSSDLNCHGYGSAVAVTASFGMAAAGWCLDQVGAT
;
A
#
# COMPACT_ATOMS: atom_id res chain seq x y z
N MET A 1 1.47 16.13 -30.41
CA MET A 1 2.51 15.98 -29.37
C MET A 1 2.87 14.51 -29.34
N THR A 2 4.16 14.17 -29.29
CA THR A 2 4.56 12.77 -29.16
C THR A 2 4.28 12.29 -27.72
N GLU A 3 3.92 11.02 -27.52
CA GLU A 3 3.67 10.43 -26.18
C GLU A 3 4.84 10.66 -25.21
N VAL A 4 6.08 10.60 -25.71
CA VAL A 4 7.30 10.86 -24.93
C VAL A 4 7.33 12.31 -24.39
N GLY A 5 6.95 13.29 -25.22
CA GLY A 5 6.95 14.70 -24.81
C GLY A 5 5.86 15.01 -23.76
N ASP A 6 4.75 14.28 -23.76
CA ASP A 6 3.69 14.44 -22.77
C ASP A 6 4.09 13.82 -21.42
N PHE A 7 4.72 12.64 -21.44
CA PHE A 7 5.23 11.97 -20.22
C PHE A 7 6.26 12.84 -19.49
N GLU A 8 7.22 13.42 -20.19
CA GLU A 8 8.22 14.33 -19.60
C GLU A 8 7.60 15.59 -19.00
N ARG A 9 6.58 16.14 -19.62
CA ARG A 9 5.86 17.30 -19.07
C ARG A 9 5.15 16.96 -17.76
N ARG A 10 4.57 15.76 -17.66
CA ARG A 10 3.82 15.31 -16.47
C ARG A 10 4.76 14.93 -15.34
N PHE A 11 5.83 14.18 -15.60
CA PHE A 11 6.61 13.47 -14.58
C PHE A 11 8.09 13.85 -14.53
N GLY A 12 8.59 14.64 -15.48
CA GLY A 12 10.01 15.02 -15.55
C GLY A 12 10.53 15.78 -14.33
N GLY A 13 9.65 16.27 -13.45
CA GLY A 13 10.02 16.83 -12.17
C GLY A 13 10.79 15.86 -11.26
N LEU A 14 10.53 14.54 -11.38
CA LEU A 14 11.21 13.53 -10.61
C LEU A 14 12.68 13.39 -11.00
N ARG A 15 13.05 13.68 -12.25
CA ARG A 15 14.46 13.65 -12.69
C ARG A 15 15.31 14.70 -11.97
N ARG A 16 14.71 15.85 -11.64
CA ARG A 16 15.41 16.88 -10.84
C ARG A 16 15.57 16.48 -9.38
N LEU A 17 14.67 15.64 -8.86
CA LEU A 17 14.67 15.21 -7.46
C LEU A 17 15.56 13.97 -7.22
N TYR A 18 15.43 12.96 -8.10
CA TYR A 18 16.09 11.66 -7.96
C TYR A 18 17.27 11.45 -8.95
N GLY A 19 17.56 12.43 -9.79
CA GLY A 19 18.47 12.29 -10.92
C GLY A 19 17.86 11.46 -12.05
N GLU A 20 18.55 11.40 -13.20
CA GLU A 20 18.08 10.69 -14.38
C GLU A 20 17.85 9.19 -14.11
N ALA A 21 18.87 8.54 -13.56
CA ALA A 21 18.83 7.10 -13.28
C ALA A 21 17.81 6.74 -12.20
N GLY A 22 17.72 7.53 -11.11
CA GLY A 22 16.75 7.31 -10.03
C GLY A 22 15.30 7.45 -10.52
N ALA A 23 15.01 8.50 -11.27
CA ALA A 23 13.69 8.69 -11.86
C ALA A 23 13.33 7.57 -12.84
N GLN A 24 14.29 7.12 -13.65
CA GLN A 24 14.05 6.02 -14.58
C GLN A 24 13.71 4.72 -13.84
N ARG A 25 14.41 4.41 -12.73
CA ARG A 25 14.07 3.26 -11.88
C ARG A 25 12.65 3.37 -11.31
N ILE A 26 12.24 4.57 -10.88
CA ILE A 26 10.87 4.82 -10.39
C ILE A 26 9.85 4.57 -11.51
N PHE A 27 10.09 5.10 -12.71
CA PHE A 27 9.17 4.93 -13.84
C PHE A 27 9.02 3.47 -14.24
N ASP A 28 10.09 2.69 -14.17
CA ASP A 28 10.13 1.29 -14.60
C ASP A 28 9.76 0.28 -13.49
N CYS A 29 9.61 0.74 -12.25
CA CYS A 29 9.23 -0.16 -11.17
C CYS A 29 7.80 -0.69 -11.36
N HIS A 30 7.51 -1.85 -10.75
CA HIS A 30 6.17 -2.40 -10.63
C HIS A 30 5.68 -2.16 -9.20
N ALA A 31 4.70 -1.29 -9.04
CA ALA A 31 4.10 -1.02 -7.75
C ALA A 31 2.82 -1.87 -7.55
N VAL A 32 2.76 -2.58 -6.45
CA VAL A 32 1.61 -3.40 -6.03
C VAL A 32 0.98 -2.79 -4.79
N VAL A 33 -0.33 -2.56 -4.83
CA VAL A 33 -1.09 -2.05 -3.69
C VAL A 33 -2.17 -3.04 -3.32
N VAL A 34 -2.10 -3.56 -2.10
CA VAL A 34 -3.08 -4.49 -1.55
C VAL A 34 -3.98 -3.77 -0.56
N GLY A 35 -5.28 -3.77 -0.83
CA GLY A 35 -6.27 -2.97 -0.11
C GLY A 35 -6.39 -1.55 -0.67
N ILE A 36 -7.43 -1.30 -1.49
CA ILE A 36 -7.70 0.00 -2.15
C ILE A 36 -8.72 0.81 -1.32
N GLY A 37 -8.51 0.81 -0.03
CA GLY A 37 -9.31 1.58 0.92
C GLY A 37 -8.79 3.01 1.15
N GLY A 38 -9.00 3.54 2.36
CA GLY A 38 -8.63 4.90 2.74
C GLY A 38 -7.13 5.21 2.69
N VAL A 39 -6.26 4.18 2.77
CA VAL A 39 -4.81 4.33 2.68
C VAL A 39 -4.31 3.95 1.30
N GLY A 40 -4.65 2.74 0.83
CA GLY A 40 -4.09 2.22 -0.43
C GLY A 40 -4.52 3.01 -1.66
N SER A 41 -5.72 3.59 -1.68
CA SER A 41 -6.12 4.46 -2.78
C SER A 41 -5.23 5.70 -2.94
N TRP A 42 -4.76 6.26 -1.82
CA TRP A 42 -3.80 7.38 -1.85
C TRP A 42 -2.38 6.94 -2.20
N SER A 43 -1.98 5.72 -1.81
CA SER A 43 -0.71 5.14 -2.28
C SER A 43 -0.72 4.94 -3.80
N ALA A 44 -1.80 4.39 -4.35
CA ALA A 44 -1.96 4.20 -5.79
C ALA A 44 -1.97 5.55 -6.55
N GLU A 45 -2.64 6.57 -6.02
CA GLU A 45 -2.62 7.94 -6.54
C GLU A 45 -1.19 8.50 -6.56
N ALA A 46 -0.42 8.32 -5.48
CA ALA A 46 0.95 8.79 -5.38
C ALA A 46 1.87 8.14 -6.42
N PHE A 47 1.76 6.81 -6.61
CA PHE A 47 2.52 6.11 -7.64
C PHE A 47 2.14 6.58 -9.06
N ALA A 48 0.85 6.73 -9.35
CA ALA A 48 0.39 7.24 -10.65
C ALA A 48 0.96 8.63 -10.96
N ARG A 49 0.93 9.54 -9.96
CA ARG A 49 1.49 10.91 -10.07
C ARG A 49 3.02 10.95 -10.09
N SER A 50 3.66 9.88 -9.67
CA SER A 50 5.11 9.70 -9.78
C SER A 50 5.55 9.02 -11.08
N GLY A 51 4.63 8.87 -12.05
CA GLY A 51 4.96 8.33 -13.38
C GLY A 51 5.28 6.84 -13.40
N VAL A 52 4.94 6.08 -12.36
CA VAL A 52 5.11 4.62 -12.34
C VAL A 52 4.30 4.01 -13.49
N ARG A 53 4.96 3.19 -14.31
CA ARG A 53 4.37 2.66 -15.55
C ARG A 53 3.62 1.36 -15.37
N ARG A 54 3.74 0.70 -14.21
CA ARG A 54 2.99 -0.51 -13.91
C ARG A 54 2.51 -0.49 -12.46
N LEU A 55 1.19 -0.56 -12.30
CA LEU A 55 0.53 -0.72 -11.02
C LEU A 55 -0.35 -1.98 -11.01
N SER A 56 -0.33 -2.72 -9.91
CA SER A 56 -1.29 -3.79 -9.66
C SER A 56 -2.08 -3.47 -8.41
N LEU A 57 -3.39 -3.60 -8.50
CA LEU A 57 -4.36 -3.27 -7.46
C LEU A 57 -5.09 -4.55 -7.04
N ILE A 58 -5.16 -4.83 -5.74
CA ILE A 58 -5.84 -6.01 -5.20
C ILE A 58 -6.85 -5.55 -4.15
N ASP A 59 -8.14 -5.71 -4.39
CA ASP A 59 -9.25 -5.42 -3.48
C ASP A 59 -10.55 -6.00 -4.06
N LEU A 60 -11.42 -6.63 -3.28
CA LEU A 60 -12.71 -7.18 -3.71
C LEU A 60 -13.88 -6.21 -3.50
N ASP A 61 -13.70 -5.18 -2.69
CA ASP A 61 -14.81 -4.33 -2.28
C ASP A 61 -15.32 -3.42 -3.39
N HIS A 62 -16.57 -3.02 -3.21
CA HIS A 62 -17.21 -1.97 -3.99
C HIS A 62 -17.26 -0.65 -3.20
N ILE A 63 -17.37 0.45 -3.92
CA ILE A 63 -17.42 1.80 -3.36
C ILE A 63 -18.77 2.03 -2.69
N ALA A 64 -18.75 2.32 -1.39
CA ALA A 64 -19.91 2.70 -0.60
C ALA A 64 -19.90 4.20 -0.26
N ALA A 65 -21.07 4.78 0.05
CA ALA A 65 -21.18 6.19 0.44
C ALA A 65 -20.32 6.52 1.68
N SER A 66 -20.17 5.58 2.62
CA SER A 66 -19.30 5.72 3.79
C SER A 66 -17.79 5.78 3.47
N ASN A 67 -17.41 5.54 2.23
CA ASN A 67 -16.01 5.63 1.78
C ASN A 67 -15.61 7.03 1.32
N ILE A 68 -16.58 7.89 0.96
CA ILE A 68 -16.38 9.21 0.35
C ILE A 68 -15.50 10.11 1.23
N ASN A 69 -15.60 9.98 2.54
CA ASN A 69 -14.85 10.83 3.47
C ASN A 69 -13.33 10.59 3.49
N ARG A 70 -12.83 9.48 2.86
CA ARG A 70 -11.40 9.13 2.98
C ARG A 70 -10.77 8.38 1.79
N GLN A 71 -11.54 7.87 0.84
CA GLN A 71 -11.02 7.15 -0.33
C GLN A 71 -11.07 8.04 -1.56
N ILE A 72 -9.94 8.25 -2.25
CA ILE A 72 -9.85 9.26 -3.31
C ILE A 72 -10.69 8.94 -4.55
N HIS A 73 -10.92 7.67 -4.84
CA HIS A 73 -11.74 7.21 -5.97
C HIS A 73 -13.25 7.17 -5.63
N ALA A 74 -13.60 7.31 -4.32
CA ALA A 74 -14.98 7.30 -3.88
C ALA A 74 -15.61 8.68 -4.06
N THR A 75 -16.52 8.78 -5.04
CA THR A 75 -17.31 9.97 -5.37
C THR A 75 -18.76 9.57 -5.58
N THR A 76 -19.68 10.52 -5.65
CA THR A 76 -21.09 10.24 -5.98
C THR A 76 -21.23 9.47 -7.29
N GLN A 77 -20.33 9.70 -8.25
CA GLN A 77 -20.37 9.09 -9.58
C GLN A 77 -19.84 7.64 -9.60
N THR A 78 -19.04 7.26 -8.61
CA THR A 78 -18.39 5.94 -8.56
C THR A 78 -19.03 5.00 -7.54
N LEU A 79 -20.12 5.40 -6.87
CA LEU A 79 -20.84 4.54 -5.92
C LEU A 79 -21.27 3.23 -6.59
N GLY A 80 -21.01 2.11 -5.93
CA GLY A 80 -21.33 0.77 -6.40
C GLY A 80 -20.31 0.17 -7.39
N GLN A 81 -19.31 0.92 -7.86
CA GLN A 81 -18.25 0.38 -8.71
C GLN A 81 -17.23 -0.41 -7.88
N SER A 82 -16.57 -1.38 -8.52
CA SER A 82 -15.40 -2.06 -7.95
C SER A 82 -14.32 -1.02 -7.63
N LYS A 83 -13.71 -1.12 -6.44
CA LYS A 83 -12.66 -0.18 -6.03
C LYS A 83 -11.46 -0.21 -6.95
N VAL A 84 -11.02 -1.42 -7.38
CA VAL A 84 -9.85 -1.56 -8.25
C VAL A 84 -10.12 -0.97 -9.63
N GLU A 85 -11.34 -1.12 -10.17
CA GLU A 85 -11.70 -0.55 -11.47
C GLU A 85 -11.82 0.97 -11.44
N ALA A 86 -12.50 1.52 -10.44
CA ALA A 86 -12.61 2.97 -10.28
C ALA A 86 -11.23 3.61 -10.06
N MET A 87 -10.32 2.93 -9.34
CA MET A 87 -8.96 3.41 -9.15
C MET A 87 -8.12 3.28 -10.42
N ARG A 88 -8.29 2.22 -11.20
CA ARG A 88 -7.66 2.07 -12.54
C ARG A 88 -8.02 3.23 -13.44
N ASP A 89 -9.31 3.54 -13.55
CA ASP A 89 -9.78 4.62 -14.42
C ASP A 89 -9.19 5.98 -14.00
N ARG A 90 -9.08 6.20 -12.69
CA ARG A 90 -8.43 7.38 -12.14
C ARG A 90 -6.93 7.42 -12.43
N ILE A 91 -6.21 6.31 -12.31
CA ILE A 91 -4.78 6.19 -12.65
C ILE A 91 -4.56 6.53 -14.13
N LEU A 92 -5.37 5.96 -15.00
CA LEU A 92 -5.27 6.20 -16.45
C LEU A 92 -5.57 7.65 -16.84
N ALA A 93 -6.44 8.35 -16.10
CA ALA A 93 -6.66 9.78 -16.28
C ALA A 93 -5.44 10.64 -15.90
N ILE A 94 -4.58 10.16 -14.97
CA ILE A 94 -3.35 10.82 -14.54
C ILE A 94 -2.16 10.42 -15.42
N ASN A 95 -2.01 9.12 -15.63
CA ASN A 95 -0.90 8.49 -16.36
C ASN A 95 -1.46 7.51 -17.41
N PRO A 96 -1.82 7.99 -18.61
CA PRO A 96 -2.41 7.14 -19.65
C PRO A 96 -1.51 5.99 -20.13
N ALA A 97 -0.19 6.13 -19.95
CA ALA A 97 0.79 5.10 -20.32
C ALA A 97 0.99 4.03 -19.23
N CYS A 98 0.28 4.13 -18.10
CA CYS A 98 0.40 3.15 -17.02
C CYS A 98 -0.32 1.86 -17.38
N GLN A 99 0.36 0.73 -17.26
CA GLN A 99 -0.28 -0.58 -17.23
C GLN A 99 -0.89 -0.79 -15.85
N VAL A 100 -2.19 -1.04 -15.78
CA VAL A 100 -2.89 -1.29 -14.50
C VAL A 100 -3.50 -2.67 -14.51
N ASP A 101 -3.00 -3.54 -13.63
CA ASP A 101 -3.54 -4.88 -13.42
C ASP A 101 -4.52 -4.81 -12.22
N CYS A 102 -5.76 -5.26 -12.37
CA CYS A 102 -6.78 -5.30 -11.32
C CYS A 102 -7.05 -6.75 -10.92
N VAL A 103 -6.96 -7.05 -9.63
CA VAL A 103 -7.36 -8.32 -9.03
C VAL A 103 -8.55 -8.04 -8.12
N ASP A 104 -9.73 -8.44 -8.55
CA ASP A 104 -10.99 -8.28 -7.83
C ASP A 104 -11.19 -9.47 -6.89
N ASP A 105 -10.34 -9.54 -5.85
CA ASP A 105 -10.35 -10.58 -4.84
C ASP A 105 -9.75 -10.06 -3.53
N PHE A 106 -10.13 -10.68 -2.40
CA PHE A 106 -9.44 -10.49 -1.13
C PHE A 106 -8.16 -11.30 -1.11
N LEU A 107 -7.06 -10.67 -0.69
CA LEU A 107 -5.85 -11.42 -0.47
C LEU A 107 -5.94 -12.18 0.87
N SER A 108 -5.71 -13.48 0.81
CA SER A 108 -5.65 -14.40 1.94
C SER A 108 -4.46 -15.35 1.84
N PRO A 109 -4.07 -16.07 2.90
CA PRO A 109 -3.03 -17.09 2.78
C PRO A 109 -3.33 -18.16 1.73
N GLU A 110 -4.61 -18.48 1.52
CA GLU A 110 -5.07 -19.56 0.64
C GLU A 110 -5.00 -19.18 -0.83
N ASN A 111 -5.18 -17.88 -1.19
CA ASN A 111 -5.18 -17.40 -2.57
C ASN A 111 -3.99 -16.50 -2.93
N LEU A 112 -3.04 -16.28 -1.98
CA LEU A 112 -1.87 -15.43 -2.21
C LEU A 112 -1.16 -15.76 -3.53
N ASP A 113 -0.92 -17.04 -3.75
CA ASP A 113 -0.23 -17.53 -4.93
C ASP A 113 -0.98 -17.21 -6.23
N ALA A 114 -2.29 -17.38 -6.23
CA ALA A 114 -3.14 -17.04 -7.37
C ALA A 114 -3.15 -15.54 -7.64
N CYS A 115 -3.33 -14.72 -6.61
CA CYS A 115 -3.32 -13.24 -6.73
C CYS A 115 -1.98 -12.73 -7.25
N LEU A 116 -0.86 -13.24 -6.73
CA LEU A 116 0.48 -12.83 -7.16
C LEU A 116 0.79 -13.29 -8.59
N SER A 117 0.39 -14.50 -8.96
CA SER A 117 0.54 -15.01 -10.32
C SER A 117 -0.25 -14.20 -11.34
N ALA A 118 -1.47 -13.76 -10.98
CA ALA A 118 -2.34 -12.93 -11.84
C ALA A 118 -1.68 -11.58 -12.22
N ILE A 119 -0.80 -11.07 -11.37
CA ILE A 119 -0.05 -9.82 -11.62
C ILE A 119 1.41 -10.09 -12.06
N GLY A 120 1.73 -11.34 -12.41
CA GLY A 120 3.04 -11.74 -12.94
C GLY A 120 4.17 -11.76 -11.91
N LEU A 121 3.86 -11.95 -10.62
CA LEU A 121 4.87 -12.08 -9.58
C LEU A 121 5.18 -13.56 -9.28
N PRO A 122 6.45 -13.90 -8.99
CA PRO A 122 6.84 -15.26 -8.67
C PRO A 122 6.30 -15.68 -7.30
N VAL A 123 5.78 -16.89 -7.26
CA VAL A 123 5.22 -17.52 -6.06
C VAL A 123 6.24 -18.44 -5.39
N ALA A 124 6.94 -19.26 -6.16
CA ALA A 124 8.01 -20.10 -5.63
C ALA A 124 9.27 -19.28 -5.39
N ALA A 125 9.99 -19.59 -4.31
CA ALA A 125 11.33 -19.03 -4.08
C ALA A 125 12.25 -19.41 -5.24
N VAL A 126 12.42 -18.50 -6.19
CA VAL A 126 13.32 -18.71 -7.32
C VAL A 126 14.73 -18.41 -6.83
N ALA A 127 15.62 -19.40 -6.89
CA ALA A 127 17.06 -19.17 -6.73
C ALA A 127 17.47 -18.04 -7.69
N LYS A 128 18.20 -17.03 -7.19
CA LYS A 128 18.64 -15.88 -7.97
C LYS A 128 19.27 -16.35 -9.30
N SER A 129 18.55 -16.22 -10.40
CA SER A 129 19.15 -16.22 -11.72
C SER A 129 19.82 -14.88 -11.91
N ALA A 130 21.13 -14.88 -12.05
CA ALA A 130 21.97 -13.68 -12.15
C ALA A 130 21.71 -12.82 -13.41
N ASN A 131 20.78 -13.21 -14.27
CA ASN A 131 20.59 -12.63 -15.61
C ASN A 131 19.16 -12.19 -15.95
N SER A 132 18.25 -12.04 -15.01
CA SER A 132 17.00 -11.35 -15.33
C SER A 132 17.12 -9.88 -14.90
N GLU A 133 16.94 -8.96 -15.83
CA GLU A 133 16.62 -7.56 -15.56
C GLU A 133 15.24 -7.52 -14.87
N SER A 134 15.21 -8.03 -13.63
CA SER A 134 14.00 -8.07 -12.83
C SER A 134 13.66 -6.64 -12.46
N LYS A 135 12.62 -6.09 -13.07
CA LYS A 135 12.06 -4.79 -12.69
C LYS A 135 11.88 -4.77 -11.17
N THR A 136 12.29 -3.68 -10.55
CA THR A 136 12.13 -3.50 -9.10
C THR A 136 10.64 -3.57 -8.75
N VAL A 137 10.28 -4.46 -7.84
CA VAL A 137 8.90 -4.60 -7.35
C VAL A 137 8.82 -3.96 -5.98
N VAL A 138 7.85 -3.06 -5.81
CA VAL A 138 7.50 -2.47 -4.51
C VAL A 138 6.09 -2.86 -4.12
N VAL A 139 5.87 -3.18 -2.87
CA VAL A 139 4.58 -3.66 -2.38
C VAL A 139 4.14 -2.84 -1.18
N VAL A 140 2.95 -2.25 -1.28
CA VAL A 140 2.25 -1.57 -0.19
C VAL A 140 1.11 -2.46 0.28
N ASP A 141 1.21 -2.93 1.50
CA ASP A 141 0.16 -3.66 2.20
C ASP A 141 -0.68 -2.67 3.03
N ALA A 142 -1.82 -2.29 2.50
CA ALA A 142 -2.80 -1.40 3.12
C ALA A 142 -4.11 -2.15 3.51
N CYS A 143 -4.09 -3.48 3.55
CA CYS A 143 -5.21 -4.27 4.03
C CYS A 143 -5.31 -4.22 5.58
N ASP A 144 -6.46 -4.56 6.14
CA ASP A 144 -6.71 -4.60 7.58
C ASP A 144 -6.72 -6.02 8.18
N GLN A 145 -6.62 -7.03 7.33
CA GLN A 145 -6.64 -8.44 7.71
C GLN A 145 -5.24 -8.92 8.12
N VAL A 146 -5.07 -9.28 9.40
CA VAL A 146 -3.77 -9.71 9.92
C VAL A 146 -3.20 -10.92 9.18
N HIS A 147 -4.04 -11.90 8.82
CA HIS A 147 -3.58 -13.11 8.14
C HIS A 147 -3.03 -12.79 6.74
N ALA A 148 -3.69 -11.92 5.99
CA ALA A 148 -3.22 -11.43 4.70
C ALA A 148 -1.88 -10.67 4.83
N LYS A 149 -1.78 -9.77 5.83
CA LYS A 149 -0.52 -9.05 6.12
C LYS A 149 0.63 -9.99 6.42
N VAL A 150 0.40 -11.04 7.21
CA VAL A 150 1.42 -12.02 7.57
C VAL A 150 1.88 -12.81 6.34
N ALA A 151 0.94 -13.29 5.53
CA ALA A 151 1.24 -14.05 4.31
C ALA A 151 2.06 -13.18 3.33
N LEU A 152 1.62 -11.96 3.09
CA LEU A 152 2.27 -11.03 2.17
C LEU A 152 3.67 -10.59 2.67
N ALA A 153 3.81 -10.29 3.96
CA ALA A 153 5.09 -9.95 4.57
C ALA A 153 6.08 -11.13 4.52
N SER A 154 5.61 -12.35 4.80
CA SER A 154 6.43 -13.56 4.71
C SER A 154 6.91 -13.82 3.29
N TRP A 155 6.02 -13.68 2.31
CA TRP A 155 6.37 -13.77 0.89
C TRP A 155 7.40 -12.68 0.50
N ALA A 156 7.18 -11.44 0.89
CA ALA A 156 8.06 -10.32 0.56
C ALA A 156 9.47 -10.51 1.15
N LEU A 157 9.58 -10.98 2.38
CA LEU A 157 10.86 -11.32 3.02
C LEU A 157 11.58 -12.43 2.27
N THR A 158 10.86 -13.51 1.92
CA THR A 158 11.42 -14.66 1.18
C THR A 158 11.97 -14.23 -0.18
N HIS A 159 11.27 -13.33 -0.87
CA HIS A 159 11.63 -12.86 -2.21
C HIS A 159 12.47 -11.57 -2.19
N GLN A 160 12.85 -11.07 -1.02
CA GLN A 160 13.64 -9.83 -0.84
C GLN A 160 13.04 -8.63 -1.59
N ARG A 161 11.71 -8.46 -1.47
CA ARG A 161 10.99 -7.37 -2.12
C ARG A 161 10.99 -6.11 -1.24
N CYS A 162 10.98 -4.94 -1.89
CA CYS A 162 10.71 -3.69 -1.21
C CYS A 162 9.25 -3.71 -0.72
N PHE A 163 9.06 -3.81 0.60
CA PHE A 163 7.76 -4.05 1.21
C PHE A 163 7.51 -3.12 2.37
N VAL A 164 6.33 -2.52 2.39
CA VAL A 164 5.83 -1.71 3.50
C VAL A 164 4.44 -2.17 3.91
N SER A 165 4.24 -2.39 5.21
CA SER A 165 2.94 -2.71 5.79
C SER A 165 2.40 -1.49 6.54
N VAL A 166 1.16 -1.12 6.26
CA VAL A 166 0.55 0.06 6.87
C VAL A 166 -0.30 -0.35 8.07
N GLY A 167 -0.14 0.37 9.16
CA GLY A 167 -0.89 0.20 10.39
C GLY A 167 -2.30 0.78 10.31
N ALA A 168 -2.98 0.79 11.45
CA ALA A 168 -4.34 1.26 11.58
C ALA A 168 -4.42 2.80 11.58
N ALA A 169 -5.04 3.38 10.56
CA ALA A 169 -5.30 4.82 10.46
C ALA A 169 -6.60 5.25 11.18
N GLY A 170 -7.48 4.30 11.55
CA GLY A 170 -8.70 4.58 12.30
C GLY A 170 -8.44 5.05 13.73
N GLY A 171 -9.31 5.93 14.26
CA GLY A 171 -9.20 6.48 15.60
C GLY A 171 -8.04 7.48 15.80
N LYS A 172 -7.45 8.00 14.72
CA LYS A 172 -6.35 8.96 14.71
C LYS A 172 -6.78 10.26 14.04
N ARG A 173 -6.21 11.40 14.48
CA ARG A 173 -6.59 12.75 14.04
C ARG A 173 -5.41 13.59 13.60
N LEU A 174 -4.18 13.23 14.00
CA LEU A 174 -2.98 14.03 13.76
C LEU A 174 -2.24 13.53 12.53
N ALA A 175 -2.52 14.12 11.37
CA ALA A 175 -1.90 13.75 10.10
C ALA A 175 -0.36 13.86 10.13
N HIS A 176 0.18 14.84 10.88
CA HIS A 176 1.62 15.07 11.04
C HIS A 176 2.32 14.10 12.01
N ALA A 177 1.57 13.23 12.71
CA ALA A 177 2.12 12.22 13.61
C ALA A 177 2.42 10.89 12.91
N VAL A 178 2.30 10.85 11.58
CA VAL A 178 2.69 9.68 10.77
C VAL A 178 4.20 9.50 10.83
N ASP A 179 4.62 8.26 11.04
CA ASP A 179 6.03 7.87 11.14
C ASP A 179 6.29 6.57 10.35
N CYS A 180 7.56 6.31 10.08
CA CYS A 180 8.04 5.17 9.32
C CYS A 180 9.19 4.50 10.08
N ALA A 181 9.04 3.23 10.44
CA ALA A 181 10.06 2.46 11.13
C ALA A 181 9.98 0.97 10.79
N ASP A 182 11.07 0.22 11.02
CA ASP A 182 10.98 -1.24 11.05
C ASP A 182 9.92 -1.67 12.08
N ILE A 183 9.10 -2.68 11.74
CA ILE A 183 8.01 -3.11 12.63
C ILE A 183 8.52 -3.59 14.02
N ALA A 184 9.81 -3.88 14.16
CA ALA A 184 10.42 -4.15 15.46
C ALA A 184 10.28 -2.98 16.43
N ASP A 185 10.34 -1.73 15.89
CA ASP A 185 10.38 -0.47 16.65
C ASP A 185 9.02 0.26 16.64
N VAL A 186 8.02 -0.26 15.90
CA VAL A 186 6.68 0.34 15.85
C VAL A 186 5.99 0.27 17.20
N THR A 187 5.41 1.39 17.61
CA THR A 187 4.62 1.55 18.83
C THR A 187 3.22 2.10 18.52
N HIS A 188 2.28 2.04 19.47
CA HIS A 188 0.93 2.61 19.38
C HIS A 188 0.08 2.10 18.18
N ASP A 189 0.44 0.95 17.60
CA ASP A 189 -0.29 0.32 16.51
C ASP A 189 -0.59 -1.15 16.80
N PRO A 190 -1.82 -1.49 17.20
CA PRO A 190 -2.20 -2.86 17.52
C PRO A 190 -2.14 -3.81 16.31
N LEU A 191 -2.38 -3.31 15.09
CA LEU A 191 -2.37 -4.11 13.87
C LEU A 191 -0.95 -4.57 13.54
N LEU A 192 0.01 -3.62 13.50
CA LEU A 192 1.43 -3.95 13.27
C LEU A 192 2.05 -4.73 14.44
N ALA A 193 1.56 -4.53 15.67
CA ALA A 193 1.98 -5.35 16.80
C ALA A 193 1.56 -6.83 16.63
N LYS A 194 0.35 -7.09 16.13
CA LYS A 194 -0.11 -8.45 15.78
C LYS A 194 0.70 -9.04 14.64
N LEU A 195 0.97 -8.28 13.57
CA LEU A 195 1.84 -8.70 12.47
C LEU A 195 3.22 -9.10 12.99
N ARG A 196 3.88 -8.23 13.77
CA ARG A 196 5.19 -8.49 14.39
C ARG A 196 5.18 -9.77 15.21
N TYR A 197 4.17 -9.96 16.05
CA TYR A 197 4.03 -11.16 16.88
C TYR A 197 3.94 -12.43 16.04
N GLN A 198 3.10 -12.43 15.00
CA GLN A 198 2.90 -13.59 14.14
C GLN A 198 4.14 -13.94 13.32
N LEU A 199 4.82 -12.95 12.76
CA LEU A 199 6.06 -13.16 12.02
C LEU A 199 7.15 -13.78 12.90
N ARG A 200 7.29 -13.31 14.15
CA ARG A 200 8.24 -13.87 15.11
C ARG A 200 7.89 -15.29 15.56
N ARG A 201 6.62 -15.57 15.72
CA ARG A 201 6.13 -16.87 16.21
C ARG A 201 6.17 -17.94 15.15
N ASN A 202 5.72 -17.63 13.93
CA ASN A 202 5.38 -18.63 12.93
C ASN A 202 6.27 -18.60 11.68
N HIS A 203 7.00 -17.50 11.44
CA HIS A 203 7.73 -17.28 10.19
C HIS A 203 9.23 -17.01 10.41
N GLY A 204 9.76 -17.34 11.58
CA GLY A 204 11.19 -17.26 11.85
C GLY A 204 11.80 -15.85 11.82
N ALA A 205 10.96 -14.80 11.88
CA ALA A 205 11.47 -13.42 11.89
C ALA A 205 12.30 -13.13 13.15
N SER A 206 13.29 -12.24 13.02
CA SER A 206 14.22 -11.90 14.09
C SER A 206 13.49 -11.50 15.38
N ARG A 207 13.91 -12.08 16.50
CA ARG A 207 13.40 -11.74 17.84
C ARG A 207 14.07 -10.51 18.42
N SER A 208 15.26 -10.16 17.96
CA SER A 208 16.03 -8.99 18.38
C SER A 208 16.48 -8.19 17.16
N GLY A 209 16.47 -6.85 17.26
CA GLY A 209 16.83 -5.97 16.17
C GLY A 209 15.82 -5.91 15.01
N ARG A 210 16.25 -5.48 13.86
CA ARG A 210 15.40 -5.24 12.69
C ARG A 210 14.80 -6.53 12.14
N MET A 211 13.56 -6.44 11.69
CA MET A 211 12.82 -7.54 11.08
C MET A 211 12.80 -7.48 9.54
N GLY A 212 13.21 -6.35 8.96
CA GLY A 212 13.23 -6.16 7.51
C GLY A 212 11.86 -5.87 6.90
N VAL A 213 10.86 -5.58 7.73
CA VAL A 213 9.52 -5.14 7.31
C VAL A 213 9.32 -3.71 7.76
N MET A 214 9.12 -2.81 6.82
CA MET A 214 8.82 -1.42 7.13
C MET A 214 7.35 -1.26 7.52
N GLY A 215 7.10 -0.45 8.56
CA GLY A 215 5.78 -0.09 9.03
C GLY A 215 5.50 1.39 8.86
N ILE A 216 4.33 1.76 8.32
CA ILE A 216 3.80 3.12 8.40
C ILE A 216 2.77 3.14 9.52
N PHE A 217 2.95 4.01 10.48
CA PHE A 217 2.12 4.08 11.68
C PHE A 217 2.00 5.52 12.20
N SER A 218 1.25 5.72 13.27
CA SER A 218 1.22 7.00 13.98
C SER A 218 1.53 6.76 15.45
N ARG A 219 2.33 7.63 16.03
CA ARG A 219 2.61 7.63 17.48
C ARG A 219 1.43 8.15 18.31
N GLU A 220 0.38 8.63 17.66
CA GLU A 220 -0.85 9.06 18.32
C GLU A 220 -1.56 7.85 18.94
N ALA A 221 -2.00 7.99 20.19
CA ALA A 221 -2.88 7.00 20.81
C ALA A 221 -4.23 6.96 20.09
N VAL A 222 -4.80 5.76 19.97
CA VAL A 222 -6.12 5.58 19.36
C VAL A 222 -7.19 6.27 20.22
N VAL A 223 -7.98 7.15 19.61
CA VAL A 223 -9.13 7.77 20.26
C VAL A 223 -10.32 6.83 20.12
N MET A 224 -10.79 6.33 21.26
CA MET A 224 -12.00 5.52 21.31
C MET A 224 -13.23 6.37 21.03
N PRO A 225 -14.22 5.88 20.26
CA PRO A 225 -15.50 6.55 20.13
C PRO A 225 -16.12 6.76 21.52
N LYS A 226 -16.75 7.92 21.75
CA LYS A 226 -17.56 8.09 22.94
C LYS A 226 -18.81 7.22 22.80
N GLU A 227 -19.17 6.50 23.84
CA GLU A 227 -20.38 5.69 23.87
C GLU A 227 -21.61 6.61 23.66
N GLU A 228 -22.21 6.55 22.49
CA GLU A 228 -23.59 7.01 22.30
C GLU A 228 -24.49 5.78 22.38
N ASN A 229 -25.25 5.70 23.48
CA ASN A 229 -26.27 4.68 23.75
C ASN A 229 -25.83 3.23 24.13
N GLY A 230 -24.67 3.04 24.79
CA GLY A 230 -24.42 1.78 25.52
C GLY A 230 -24.18 0.53 24.67
N GLN A 231 -24.02 0.64 23.36
CA GLN A 231 -23.63 -0.46 22.48
C GLN A 231 -22.24 -0.22 21.90
N LEU A 232 -21.23 -0.86 22.48
CA LEU A 232 -19.94 -1.07 21.84
C LEU A 232 -20.18 -2.03 20.67
N SER A 233 -19.99 -1.58 19.42
CA SER A 233 -19.81 -2.51 18.33
C SER A 233 -18.48 -3.25 18.57
N SER A 234 -18.55 -4.56 18.75
CA SER A 234 -17.40 -5.43 19.03
C SER A 234 -16.40 -5.54 17.87
N ASP A 235 -16.67 -4.93 16.76
CA ASP A 235 -15.81 -4.93 15.58
C ASP A 235 -14.75 -3.83 15.70
N LEU A 236 -13.55 -4.24 16.11
CA LEU A 236 -12.32 -3.43 16.16
C LEU A 236 -11.78 -3.01 14.77
N ASN A 237 -12.57 -3.17 13.71
CA ASN A 237 -12.24 -2.78 12.36
C ASN A 237 -12.44 -1.28 12.16
N CYS A 238 -11.84 -0.70 11.11
CA CYS A 238 -11.89 0.73 10.77
C CYS A 238 -13.29 1.38 10.83
N HIS A 239 -14.36 0.59 10.79
CA HIS A 239 -15.75 1.03 10.89
C HIS A 239 -16.15 1.50 12.29
N GLY A 240 -15.51 0.99 13.36
CA GLY A 240 -15.82 1.34 14.75
C GLY A 240 -15.15 2.62 15.25
N TYR A 241 -13.97 2.98 14.73
CA TYR A 241 -13.16 4.08 15.28
C TYR A 241 -13.37 5.43 14.59
N GLY A 242 -13.97 5.46 13.42
CA GLY A 242 -13.97 6.64 12.55
C GLY A 242 -12.60 6.91 11.93
N SER A 243 -12.57 7.66 10.84
CA SER A 243 -11.33 8.03 10.15
C SER A 243 -11.50 9.34 9.40
N ALA A 244 -10.42 10.07 9.23
CA ALA A 244 -10.36 11.31 8.48
C ALA A 244 -9.38 11.20 7.31
N VAL A 245 -9.74 11.80 6.17
CA VAL A 245 -8.90 11.79 4.97
C VAL A 245 -7.50 12.33 5.24
N ALA A 246 -7.35 13.35 6.06
CA ALA A 246 -6.04 13.93 6.38
C ALA A 246 -5.07 12.88 6.95
N VAL A 247 -5.56 11.95 7.77
CA VAL A 247 -4.74 10.86 8.33
C VAL A 247 -4.54 9.75 7.32
N THR A 248 -5.62 9.23 6.72
CA THR A 248 -5.52 8.10 5.79
C THR A 248 -4.69 8.44 4.55
N ALA A 249 -4.83 9.65 4.01
CA ALA A 249 -4.02 10.13 2.91
C ALA A 249 -2.54 10.27 3.29
N SER A 250 -2.24 10.80 4.48
CA SER A 250 -0.85 10.90 4.95
C SER A 250 -0.19 9.54 5.09
N PHE A 251 -0.90 8.53 5.59
CA PHE A 251 -0.40 7.14 5.64
C PHE A 251 -0.12 6.61 4.24
N GLY A 252 -1.05 6.80 3.29
CA GLY A 252 -0.89 6.36 1.91
C GLY A 252 0.27 7.04 1.19
N MET A 253 0.38 8.37 1.35
CA MET A 253 1.48 9.16 0.78
C MET A 253 2.84 8.77 1.38
N ALA A 254 2.90 8.55 2.71
CA ALA A 254 4.12 8.12 3.38
C ALA A 254 4.56 6.72 2.91
N ALA A 255 3.62 5.78 2.74
CA ALA A 255 3.92 4.45 2.24
C ALA A 255 4.48 4.47 0.81
N ALA A 256 3.82 5.18 -0.10
CA ALA A 256 4.31 5.33 -1.47
C ALA A 256 5.63 6.12 -1.52
N GLY A 257 5.75 7.21 -0.75
CA GLY A 257 6.96 8.02 -0.68
C GLY A 257 8.17 7.21 -0.22
N TRP A 258 8.00 6.39 0.81
CA TRP A 258 9.06 5.49 1.26
C TRP A 258 9.49 4.51 0.15
N CYS A 259 8.52 3.87 -0.53
CA CYS A 259 8.83 2.97 -1.64
C CYS A 259 9.58 3.68 -2.78
N LEU A 260 9.12 4.87 -3.16
CA LEU A 260 9.76 5.66 -4.23
C LEU A 260 11.19 6.05 -3.87
N ASP A 261 11.44 6.40 -2.60
CA ASP A 261 12.78 6.72 -2.11
C ASP A 261 13.71 5.49 -2.15
N GLN A 262 13.22 4.32 -1.71
CA GLN A 262 14.00 3.07 -1.82
C GLN A 262 14.38 2.72 -3.27
N VAL A 263 13.53 3.01 -4.24
CA VAL A 263 13.80 2.76 -5.66
C VAL A 263 14.67 3.85 -6.27
N GLY A 264 14.39 5.10 -5.94
CA GLY A 264 15.05 6.26 -6.54
C GLY A 264 16.46 6.51 -6.01
N ALA A 265 16.70 6.27 -4.72
CA ALA A 265 17.97 6.56 -4.05
C ALA A 265 19.06 5.48 -4.28
N THR A 266 18.71 4.30 -4.80
CA THR A 266 19.66 3.23 -5.13
C THR A 266 20.36 3.51 -6.45
#